data_6e98aa221b4e38ca1fd9ea7b70c88099
#
_entry.id   6e98aa221b4e38ca1fd9ea7b70c88099
#
_cell.length_a   1.000
_cell.length_b   1.000
_cell.length_c   1.000
_cell.angle_alpha   90.00
_cell.angle_beta   90.00
_cell.angle_gamma   90.00
#
_symmetry.space_group_name_H-M   'P 1'
#
loop_
_entity.id
_entity.type
_entity.pdbx_description
1 polymer ?
#
loop_
_entity_poly.entity_id
_entity_poly.type
_entity_poly.pdbx_seq_one_letter_code
_entity_poly.pdbx_strand_id
1 'polypeptide(L)'
;MVRRFARAEYIAVRLLLPARLHPSVVAAVAFMHETDNRVDTGESDARLAALRSWDRKVTAALECRGGVEQPMLRALADTARRHPFMAARVRDFLDGASVEVAWNGFETENDFQAYVDGYSLPALMLTASQLEPPSQADALKFQDGCRTLIEAMQRIDFLADLAEDAAEGLVGVPRDALARFGLGTQDLARSTGDHLPAVDRLVIAQARLAGTALDSCGDLPHLVEPGHQPFLDTLIAVQRLRLQDVERKGSALLAHGARPKLSATVRLLGRQYLTARRRRRRLG
;
A
#
# COMPACT_ATOMS: atom_id res chain seq x y z
N MET A 1 15.69 -6.05 6.67
CA MET A 1 14.64 -5.09 6.30
C MET A 1 13.24 -5.70 6.31
N VAL A 2 12.93 -6.78 5.59
CA VAL A 2 11.61 -7.47 5.61
C VAL A 2 11.02 -7.72 7.03
N ARG A 3 11.85 -7.80 8.06
CA ARG A 3 11.42 -8.06 9.45
C ARG A 3 10.82 -6.85 10.21
N ARG A 4 10.93 -5.61 9.75
CA ARG A 4 10.44 -4.43 10.49
C ARG A 4 9.13 -3.87 9.94
N PHE A 5 8.95 -3.79 8.62
CA PHE A 5 7.72 -3.30 7.99
C PHE A 5 6.67 -4.40 7.81
N ALA A 6 7.06 -5.59 7.38
CA ALA A 6 6.15 -6.69 7.05
C ALA A 6 5.69 -7.54 8.24
N ARG A 7 6.02 -7.20 9.49
CA ARG A 7 5.61 -8.06 10.65
C ARG A 7 4.11 -8.01 10.89
N ALA A 8 3.51 -6.83 10.85
CA ALA A 8 2.08 -6.69 11.09
C ALA A 8 1.27 -7.29 9.94
N GLU A 9 1.66 -7.01 8.70
CA GLU A 9 1.06 -7.56 7.49
C GLU A 9 1.23 -9.07 7.43
N TYR A 10 2.43 -9.59 7.70
CA TYR A 10 2.67 -11.03 7.76
C TYR A 10 1.81 -11.71 8.83
N ILE A 11 1.70 -11.12 10.01
CA ILE A 11 0.83 -11.62 11.08
C ILE A 11 -0.64 -11.58 10.64
N ALA A 12 -1.08 -10.48 10.02
CA ALA A 12 -2.43 -10.34 9.50
C ALA A 12 -2.75 -11.42 8.44
N VAL A 13 -1.86 -11.63 7.48
CA VAL A 13 -1.97 -12.71 6.48
C VAL A 13 -2.11 -14.08 7.17
N ARG A 14 -1.19 -14.39 8.10
CA ARG A 14 -1.18 -15.70 8.79
C ARG A 14 -2.40 -15.94 9.66
N LEU A 15 -2.95 -14.92 10.29
CA LEU A 15 -4.08 -15.05 11.21
C LEU A 15 -5.43 -14.97 10.49
N LEU A 16 -5.54 -14.14 9.45
CA LEU A 16 -6.83 -13.73 8.89
C LEU A 16 -7.14 -14.38 7.53
N LEU A 17 -6.12 -14.73 6.72
CA LEU A 17 -6.33 -15.44 5.47
C LEU A 17 -6.32 -16.97 5.64
N PRO A 18 -7.02 -17.72 4.77
CA PRO A 18 -6.92 -19.17 4.70
C PRO A 18 -5.49 -19.64 4.39
N ALA A 19 -5.07 -20.75 5.00
CA ALA A 19 -3.69 -21.25 4.86
C ALA A 19 -3.28 -21.53 3.40
N ARG A 20 -4.24 -21.85 2.53
CA ARG A 20 -4.01 -22.09 1.09
C ARG A 20 -3.44 -20.86 0.35
N LEU A 21 -3.73 -19.64 0.83
CA LEU A 21 -3.27 -18.37 0.24
C LEU A 21 -1.92 -17.90 0.81
N HIS A 22 -1.47 -18.43 1.95
CA HIS A 22 -0.26 -17.94 2.59
C HIS A 22 0.98 -18.00 1.69
N PRO A 23 1.27 -19.11 0.96
CA PRO A 23 2.46 -19.18 0.13
C PRO A 23 2.47 -18.13 -0.99
N SER A 24 1.34 -17.97 -1.67
CA SER A 24 1.21 -17.06 -2.81
C SER A 24 1.24 -15.59 -2.39
N VAL A 25 0.53 -15.23 -1.31
CA VAL A 25 0.59 -13.86 -0.75
C VAL A 25 1.99 -13.51 -0.25
N VAL A 26 2.66 -14.44 0.45
CA VAL A 26 4.03 -14.21 0.93
C VAL A 26 5.01 -14.08 -0.24
N ALA A 27 4.85 -14.85 -1.33
CA ALA A 27 5.67 -14.72 -2.52
C ALA A 27 5.48 -13.36 -3.19
N ALA A 28 4.23 -12.89 -3.33
CA ALA A 28 3.91 -11.57 -3.89
C ALA A 28 4.48 -10.42 -3.06
N VAL A 29 4.32 -10.47 -1.73
CA VAL A 29 4.88 -9.46 -0.82
C VAL A 29 6.41 -9.47 -0.85
N ALA A 30 7.04 -10.65 -0.87
CA ALA A 30 8.51 -10.74 -0.96
C ALA A 30 9.04 -10.18 -2.29
N PHE A 31 8.32 -10.42 -3.38
CA PHE A 31 8.63 -9.86 -4.69
C PHE A 31 8.51 -8.32 -4.70
N MET A 32 7.42 -7.78 -4.16
CA MET A 32 7.21 -6.34 -4.03
C MET A 32 8.37 -5.68 -3.28
N HIS A 33 8.68 -6.14 -2.07
CA HIS A 33 9.80 -5.60 -1.30
C HIS A 33 11.16 -5.72 -1.98
N GLU A 34 11.39 -6.80 -2.71
CA GLU A 34 12.65 -6.96 -3.44
C GLU A 34 12.74 -6.01 -4.63
N THR A 35 11.60 -5.63 -5.22
CA THR A 35 11.52 -4.60 -6.26
C THR A 35 11.74 -3.22 -5.65
N ASP A 36 11.03 -2.88 -4.57
CA ASP A 36 11.15 -1.60 -3.86
C ASP A 36 12.60 -1.33 -3.45
N ASN A 37 13.30 -2.32 -2.87
CA ASN A 37 14.72 -2.19 -2.50
C ASN A 37 15.64 -1.79 -3.67
N ARG A 38 15.22 -1.97 -4.92
CA ARG A 38 16.00 -1.58 -6.11
C ARG A 38 15.65 -0.20 -6.61
N VAL A 39 14.46 0.27 -6.31
CA VAL A 39 13.99 1.59 -6.76
C VAL A 39 14.16 2.67 -5.70
N ASP A 40 14.39 2.29 -4.43
CA ASP A 40 14.48 3.24 -3.31
C ASP A 40 15.90 3.82 -3.09
N THR A 41 16.95 3.18 -3.64
CA THR A 41 18.32 3.55 -3.30
C THR A 41 19.19 3.86 -4.51
N GLY A 42 19.89 4.98 -4.45
CA GLY A 42 20.86 5.41 -5.47
C GLY A 42 20.32 6.47 -6.42
N GLU A 43 21.15 6.89 -7.35
CA GLU A 43 20.82 7.86 -8.40
C GLU A 43 19.79 7.28 -9.37
N SER A 44 18.93 8.13 -9.95
CA SER A 44 17.82 7.75 -10.80
C SER A 44 18.20 6.80 -11.94
N ASP A 45 19.31 7.09 -12.65
CA ASP A 45 19.78 6.23 -13.75
C ASP A 45 20.22 4.86 -13.26
N ALA A 46 20.86 4.78 -12.09
CA ALA A 46 21.28 3.53 -11.47
C ALA A 46 20.03 2.70 -11.04
N ARG A 47 19.02 3.36 -10.46
CA ARG A 47 17.74 2.74 -10.09
C ARG A 47 17.02 2.17 -11.31
N LEU A 48 16.93 2.94 -12.40
CA LEU A 48 16.34 2.48 -13.67
C LEU A 48 17.11 1.29 -14.26
N ALA A 49 18.44 1.32 -14.23
CA ALA A 49 19.26 0.20 -14.71
C ALA A 49 19.06 -1.07 -13.86
N ALA A 50 18.96 -0.90 -12.53
CA ALA A 50 18.68 -1.98 -11.59
C ALA A 50 17.28 -2.57 -11.82
N LEU A 51 16.27 -1.73 -12.00
CA LEU A 51 14.90 -2.15 -12.31
C LEU A 51 14.84 -2.93 -13.62
N ARG A 52 15.45 -2.44 -14.71
CA ARG A 52 15.50 -3.15 -15.99
C ARG A 52 16.22 -4.50 -15.90
N SER A 53 17.29 -4.57 -15.12
CA SER A 53 18.00 -5.83 -14.86
C SER A 53 17.14 -6.81 -14.07
N TRP A 54 16.39 -6.29 -13.11
CA TRP A 54 15.46 -7.05 -12.30
C TRP A 54 14.29 -7.58 -13.11
N ASP A 55 13.65 -6.74 -13.93
CA ASP A 55 12.57 -7.13 -14.85
C ASP A 55 12.96 -8.29 -15.74
N ARG A 56 14.15 -8.24 -16.40
CA ARG A 56 14.64 -9.36 -17.20
C ARG A 56 14.74 -10.67 -16.40
N LYS A 57 15.20 -10.61 -15.15
CA LYS A 57 15.30 -11.79 -14.27
C LYS A 57 13.93 -12.34 -13.88
N VAL A 58 12.99 -11.46 -13.58
CA VAL A 58 11.62 -11.83 -13.24
C VAL A 58 10.92 -12.46 -14.45
N THR A 59 11.01 -11.83 -15.62
CA THR A 59 10.43 -12.34 -16.87
C THR A 59 10.98 -13.73 -17.20
N ALA A 60 12.31 -13.89 -17.17
CA ALA A 60 12.94 -15.19 -17.40
C ALA A 60 12.48 -16.26 -16.40
N ALA A 61 12.29 -15.89 -15.12
CA ALA A 61 11.81 -16.82 -14.10
C ALA A 61 10.35 -17.23 -14.32
N LEU A 62 9.48 -16.30 -14.76
CA LEU A 62 8.07 -16.59 -15.05
C LEU A 62 7.90 -17.49 -16.29
N GLU A 63 8.76 -17.34 -17.29
CA GLU A 63 8.74 -18.13 -18.53
C GLU A 63 9.42 -19.50 -18.36
N CYS A 64 10.32 -19.64 -17.39
CA CYS A 64 11.10 -20.87 -17.20
C CYS A 64 10.27 -21.96 -16.52
N ARG A 65 10.24 -23.16 -17.13
CA ARG A 65 9.55 -24.34 -16.57
C ARG A 65 10.36 -25.10 -15.53
N GLY A 66 11.60 -24.69 -15.27
CA GLY A 66 12.50 -25.32 -14.28
C GLY A 66 13.80 -24.53 -14.11
N GLY A 67 14.55 -24.78 -13.01
CA GLY A 67 15.91 -24.26 -12.84
C GLY A 67 16.03 -22.80 -12.36
N VAL A 68 14.97 -22.20 -11.80
CA VAL A 68 15.05 -20.86 -11.18
C VAL A 68 15.86 -20.97 -9.89
N GLU A 69 17.06 -20.39 -9.87
CA GLU A 69 17.99 -20.52 -8.74
C GLU A 69 17.52 -19.71 -7.51
N GLN A 70 17.08 -18.48 -7.72
CA GLN A 70 16.69 -17.59 -6.64
C GLN A 70 15.37 -18.05 -5.99
N PRO A 71 15.36 -18.38 -4.67
CA PRO A 71 14.20 -19.01 -4.02
C PRO A 71 12.92 -18.16 -4.11
N MET A 72 13.04 -16.82 -4.02
CA MET A 72 11.89 -15.92 -4.11
C MET A 72 11.29 -15.93 -5.52
N LEU A 73 12.10 -15.84 -6.58
CA LEU A 73 11.62 -15.92 -7.96
C LEU A 73 11.01 -17.30 -8.28
N ARG A 74 11.55 -18.37 -7.69
CA ARG A 74 10.96 -19.71 -7.78
C ARG A 74 9.56 -19.73 -7.15
N ALA A 75 9.40 -19.16 -5.96
CA ALA A 75 8.10 -19.07 -5.30
C ALA A 75 7.09 -18.20 -6.10
N LEU A 76 7.56 -17.11 -6.71
CA LEU A 76 6.74 -16.26 -7.58
C LEU A 76 6.31 -17.01 -8.83
N ALA A 77 7.22 -17.67 -9.53
CA ALA A 77 6.93 -18.47 -10.72
C ALA A 77 5.95 -19.63 -10.41
N ASP A 78 6.11 -20.26 -9.25
CA ASP A 78 5.20 -21.27 -8.73
C ASP A 78 3.80 -20.70 -8.46
N THR A 79 3.74 -19.50 -7.94
CA THR A 79 2.49 -18.77 -7.72
C THR A 79 1.82 -18.43 -9.05
N ALA A 80 2.57 -17.92 -10.03
CA ALA A 80 2.04 -17.57 -11.35
C ALA A 80 1.50 -18.79 -12.11
N ARG A 81 2.12 -19.97 -11.94
CA ARG A 81 1.59 -21.22 -12.53
C ARG A 81 0.24 -21.64 -11.93
N ARG A 82 0.01 -21.39 -10.65
CA ARG A 82 -1.26 -21.71 -9.96
C ARG A 82 -2.33 -20.65 -10.13
N HIS A 83 -1.92 -19.41 -10.35
CA HIS A 83 -2.77 -18.24 -10.49
C HIS A 83 -2.42 -17.53 -11.80
N PRO A 84 -3.10 -17.83 -12.93
CA PRO A 84 -2.74 -17.33 -14.27
C PRO A 84 -2.68 -15.79 -14.36
N PHE A 85 -3.49 -15.08 -13.58
CA PHE A 85 -3.48 -13.62 -13.54
C PHE A 85 -2.19 -13.03 -12.92
N MET A 86 -1.46 -13.81 -12.10
CA MET A 86 -0.31 -13.31 -11.35
C MET A 86 0.80 -12.78 -12.28
N ALA A 87 1.03 -13.42 -13.41
CA ALA A 87 2.04 -12.97 -14.36
C ALA A 87 1.73 -11.57 -14.94
N ALA A 88 0.44 -11.28 -15.19
CA ALA A 88 0.00 -9.95 -15.61
C ALA A 88 0.19 -8.93 -14.47
N ARG A 89 -0.24 -9.26 -13.25
CA ARG A 89 -0.07 -8.37 -12.08
C ARG A 89 1.39 -8.06 -11.77
N VAL A 90 2.29 -9.03 -11.98
CA VAL A 90 3.74 -8.81 -11.85
C VAL A 90 4.25 -7.80 -12.88
N ARG A 91 3.77 -7.88 -14.13
CA ARG A 91 4.13 -6.90 -15.17
C ARG A 91 3.58 -5.52 -14.86
N ASP A 92 2.29 -5.42 -14.53
CA ASP A 92 1.65 -4.16 -14.16
C ASP A 92 2.45 -3.45 -13.04
N PHE A 93 2.91 -4.19 -12.04
CA PHE A 93 3.72 -3.63 -10.94
C PHE A 93 5.13 -3.24 -11.38
N LEU A 94 5.82 -4.02 -12.21
CA LEU A 94 7.16 -3.66 -12.71
C LEU A 94 7.11 -2.43 -13.62
N ASP A 95 6.08 -2.31 -14.45
CA ASP A 95 5.84 -1.13 -15.28
C ASP A 95 5.60 0.10 -14.38
N GLY A 96 4.78 -0.07 -13.33
CA GLY A 96 4.53 0.97 -12.33
C GLY A 96 5.75 1.37 -11.51
N ALA A 97 6.67 0.45 -11.22
CA ALA A 97 7.91 0.75 -10.50
C ALA A 97 8.79 1.79 -11.22
N SER A 98 8.66 1.94 -12.54
CA SER A 98 9.31 3.00 -13.29
C SER A 98 8.75 4.39 -12.98
N VAL A 99 7.47 4.49 -12.62
CA VAL A 99 6.80 5.73 -12.16
C VAL A 99 7.39 6.16 -10.81
N GLU A 100 7.59 5.20 -9.90
CA GLU A 100 8.22 5.44 -8.60
C GLU A 100 9.65 5.95 -8.74
N VAL A 101 10.46 5.37 -9.63
CA VAL A 101 11.83 5.85 -9.88
C VAL A 101 11.89 7.29 -10.37
N ALA A 102 10.91 7.71 -11.16
CA ALA A 102 10.82 9.07 -11.72
C ALA A 102 10.11 10.05 -10.79
N TRP A 103 9.50 9.57 -9.71
CA TRP A 103 8.70 10.40 -8.81
C TRP A 103 9.58 11.43 -8.06
N ASN A 104 9.10 12.67 -8.03
CA ASN A 104 9.74 13.81 -7.36
C ASN A 104 8.74 14.75 -6.68
N GLY A 105 7.59 14.20 -6.24
CA GLY A 105 6.44 14.93 -5.72
C GLY A 105 5.35 15.13 -6.78
N PHE A 106 4.26 15.79 -6.38
CA PHE A 106 3.09 16.05 -7.24
C PHE A 106 2.88 17.56 -7.40
N GLU A 107 2.66 18.02 -8.63
CA GLU A 107 2.25 19.40 -8.88
C GLU A 107 0.75 19.58 -8.58
N THR A 108 -0.06 18.63 -9.00
CA THR A 108 -1.51 18.68 -8.91
C THR A 108 -2.11 17.41 -8.30
N GLU A 109 -3.37 17.50 -7.91
CA GLU A 109 -4.16 16.32 -7.50
C GLU A 109 -4.21 15.26 -8.61
N ASN A 110 -4.26 15.66 -9.91
CA ASN A 110 -4.26 14.70 -11.02
C ASN A 110 -2.97 13.90 -11.09
N ASP A 111 -1.82 14.50 -10.76
CA ASP A 111 -0.53 13.78 -10.73
C ASP A 111 -0.53 12.73 -9.61
N PHE A 112 -1.08 13.07 -8.44
CA PHE A 112 -1.28 12.10 -7.37
C PHE A 112 -2.20 10.94 -7.81
N GLN A 113 -3.32 11.24 -8.46
CA GLN A 113 -4.23 10.22 -8.96
C GLN A 113 -3.58 9.32 -10.01
N ALA A 114 -2.78 9.90 -10.93
CA ALA A 114 -2.01 9.14 -11.91
C ALA A 114 -0.97 8.21 -11.26
N TYR A 115 -0.33 8.66 -10.18
CA TYR A 115 0.59 7.83 -9.39
C TYR A 115 -0.15 6.68 -8.69
N VAL A 116 -1.32 6.94 -8.11
CA VAL A 116 -2.16 5.89 -7.51
C VAL A 116 -2.51 4.83 -8.55
N ASP A 117 -2.91 5.22 -9.76
CA ASP A 117 -3.29 4.31 -10.82
C ASP A 117 -2.09 3.56 -11.42
N GLY A 118 -0.97 4.28 -11.60
CA GLY A 118 0.22 3.76 -12.28
C GLY A 118 1.14 2.91 -11.39
N TYR A 119 1.17 3.16 -10.07
CA TYR A 119 2.08 2.46 -9.15
C TYR A 119 1.36 1.81 -7.97
N SER A 120 0.61 2.60 -7.18
CA SER A 120 0.08 2.11 -5.91
C SER A 120 -0.98 1.02 -6.10
N LEU A 121 -1.87 1.14 -7.09
CA LEU A 121 -2.87 0.13 -7.41
C LEU A 121 -2.24 -1.18 -7.92
N PRO A 122 -1.33 -1.17 -8.89
CA PRO A 122 -0.55 -2.36 -9.26
C PRO A 122 0.10 -3.05 -8.08
N ALA A 123 0.73 -2.31 -7.15
CA ALA A 123 1.32 -2.85 -5.95
C ALA A 123 0.29 -3.56 -5.04
N LEU A 124 -0.85 -2.93 -4.77
CA LEU A 124 -1.93 -3.57 -4.00
C LEU A 124 -2.45 -4.82 -4.71
N MET A 125 -2.65 -4.76 -6.02
CA MET A 125 -3.23 -5.86 -6.81
C MET A 125 -2.34 -7.09 -6.90
N LEU A 126 -1.03 -7.01 -6.64
CA LEU A 126 -0.18 -8.20 -6.48
C LEU A 126 -0.72 -9.17 -5.41
N THR A 127 -1.29 -8.63 -4.35
CA THR A 127 -1.82 -9.44 -3.24
C THR A 127 -3.35 -9.53 -3.29
N ALA A 128 -4.03 -8.43 -3.56
CA ALA A 128 -5.49 -8.34 -3.54
C ALA A 128 -6.16 -9.21 -4.62
N SER A 129 -5.56 -9.33 -5.81
CA SER A 129 -6.10 -10.17 -6.88
C SER A 129 -6.27 -11.65 -6.49
N GLN A 130 -5.59 -12.12 -5.47
CA GLN A 130 -5.77 -13.48 -4.93
C GLN A 130 -7.07 -13.65 -4.13
N LEU A 131 -7.74 -12.54 -3.82
CA LEU A 131 -9.03 -12.49 -3.14
C LEU A 131 -10.17 -12.15 -4.11
N GLU A 132 -9.83 -11.86 -5.37
CA GLU A 132 -10.75 -11.39 -6.41
C GLU A 132 -11.92 -12.38 -6.60
N PRO A 133 -13.16 -11.89 -6.67
CA PRO A 133 -14.31 -12.75 -6.89
C PRO A 133 -14.29 -13.37 -8.31
N PRO A 134 -14.87 -14.55 -8.50
CA PRO A 134 -14.82 -15.23 -9.80
C PRO A 134 -15.76 -14.61 -10.86
N SER A 135 -16.75 -13.83 -10.44
CA SER A 135 -17.62 -13.09 -11.36
C SER A 135 -16.92 -11.88 -11.92
N GLN A 136 -16.89 -11.72 -13.24
CA GLN A 136 -16.25 -10.56 -13.89
C GLN A 136 -16.84 -9.22 -13.41
N ALA A 137 -18.16 -9.13 -13.23
CA ALA A 137 -18.84 -7.93 -12.75
C ALA A 137 -18.41 -7.55 -11.33
N ASP A 138 -18.25 -8.54 -10.44
CA ASP A 138 -17.84 -8.30 -9.07
C ASP A 138 -16.32 -8.11 -8.98
N ALA A 139 -15.54 -8.72 -9.87
CA ALA A 139 -14.11 -8.46 -10.00
C ALA A 139 -13.81 -6.99 -10.36
N LEU A 140 -14.57 -6.40 -11.28
CA LEU A 140 -14.45 -4.97 -11.60
C LEU A 140 -14.78 -4.09 -10.40
N LYS A 141 -15.89 -4.36 -9.71
CA LYS A 141 -16.23 -3.62 -8.46
C LYS A 141 -15.16 -3.80 -7.37
N PHE A 142 -14.60 -4.99 -7.27
CA PHE A 142 -13.52 -5.27 -6.33
C PHE A 142 -12.25 -4.47 -6.67
N GLN A 143 -11.87 -4.37 -7.95
CA GLN A 143 -10.73 -3.57 -8.38
C GLN A 143 -10.97 -2.08 -8.11
N ASP A 144 -12.18 -1.56 -8.40
CA ASP A 144 -12.56 -0.17 -8.09
C ASP A 144 -12.50 0.11 -6.58
N GLY A 145 -12.97 -0.84 -5.77
CA GLY A 145 -12.87 -0.76 -4.30
C GLY A 145 -11.42 -0.81 -3.81
N CYS A 146 -10.57 -1.65 -4.41
CA CYS A 146 -9.13 -1.70 -4.13
C CYS A 146 -8.44 -0.39 -4.53
N ARG A 147 -8.82 0.20 -5.67
CA ARG A 147 -8.31 1.50 -6.12
C ARG A 147 -8.63 2.59 -5.11
N THR A 148 -9.88 2.64 -4.63
CA THR A 148 -10.31 3.61 -3.61
C THR A 148 -9.60 3.39 -2.27
N LEU A 149 -9.42 2.12 -1.88
CA LEU A 149 -8.70 1.78 -0.66
C LEU A 149 -7.23 2.21 -0.71
N ILE A 150 -6.53 1.92 -1.82
CA ILE A 150 -5.11 2.26 -1.94
C ILE A 150 -4.90 3.77 -2.05
N GLU A 151 -5.82 4.52 -2.65
CA GLU A 151 -5.80 5.99 -2.61
C GLU A 151 -5.81 6.50 -1.17
N ALA A 152 -6.74 6.00 -0.35
CA ALA A 152 -6.81 6.37 1.06
C ALA A 152 -5.54 6.00 1.81
N MET A 153 -5.01 4.80 1.58
CA MET A 153 -3.77 4.33 2.20
C MET A 153 -2.59 5.23 1.84
N GLN A 154 -2.44 5.57 0.56
CA GLN A 154 -1.34 6.40 0.08
C GLN A 154 -1.40 7.82 0.66
N ARG A 155 -2.61 8.43 0.74
CA ARG A 155 -2.77 9.73 1.41
C ARG A 155 -2.37 9.68 2.89
N ILE A 156 -2.76 8.63 3.59
CA ILE A 156 -2.43 8.44 5.01
C ILE A 156 -0.92 8.25 5.18
N ASP A 157 -0.27 7.50 4.29
CA ASP A 157 1.17 7.25 4.32
C ASP A 157 1.95 8.55 4.13
N PHE A 158 1.65 9.32 3.10
CA PHE A 158 2.29 10.63 2.85
C PHE A 158 2.06 11.64 3.98
N LEU A 159 0.91 11.63 4.63
CA LEU A 159 0.70 12.48 5.82
C LEU A 159 1.46 11.96 7.04
N ALA A 160 1.55 10.66 7.20
CA ALA A 160 2.26 10.05 8.33
C ALA A 160 3.77 10.28 8.27
N ASP A 161 4.32 10.32 7.05
CA ASP A 161 5.75 10.43 6.77
C ASP A 161 6.16 11.87 6.38
N LEU A 162 5.25 12.84 6.54
CA LEU A 162 5.39 14.24 6.10
C LEU A 162 6.72 14.90 6.54
N ALA A 163 7.23 14.59 7.74
CA ALA A 163 8.49 15.13 8.24
C ALA A 163 9.71 14.47 7.55
N GLU A 164 9.67 13.17 7.30
CA GLU A 164 10.74 12.43 6.63
C GLU A 164 10.82 12.85 5.16
N ASP A 165 9.68 12.88 4.47
CA ASP A 165 9.57 13.28 3.07
C ASP A 165 10.02 14.72 2.84
N ALA A 166 9.60 15.65 3.73
CA ALA A 166 9.99 17.04 3.63
C ALA A 166 11.50 17.26 3.85
N ALA A 167 12.15 16.46 4.71
CA ALA A 167 13.58 16.52 4.93
C ALA A 167 14.39 16.07 3.70
N GLU A 168 13.81 15.17 2.88
CA GLU A 168 14.39 14.70 1.62
C GLU A 168 14.01 15.59 0.42
N GLY A 169 13.15 16.60 0.64
CA GLY A 169 12.63 17.47 -0.42
C GLY A 169 11.55 16.82 -1.28
N LEU A 170 11.10 15.63 -0.88
CA LEU A 170 10.04 14.88 -1.52
C LEU A 170 8.76 15.01 -0.67
N VAL A 171 7.70 15.57 -1.21
CA VAL A 171 6.44 15.77 -0.49
C VAL A 171 5.31 15.11 -1.25
N GLY A 172 4.68 14.13 -0.62
CA GLY A 172 3.58 13.36 -1.19
C GLY A 172 2.21 14.09 -1.16
N VAL A 173 2.18 15.36 -0.75
CA VAL A 173 1.01 16.23 -0.84
C VAL A 173 1.14 17.12 -2.07
N PRO A 174 0.13 17.19 -2.97
CA PRO A 174 0.20 18.03 -4.17
C PRO A 174 0.50 19.51 -3.86
N ARG A 175 1.39 20.11 -4.67
CA ARG A 175 1.81 21.52 -4.49
C ARG A 175 0.64 22.50 -4.61
N ASP A 176 -0.31 22.22 -5.48
CA ASP A 176 -1.54 23.03 -5.58
C ASP A 176 -2.39 22.96 -4.31
N ALA A 177 -2.41 21.83 -3.61
CA ALA A 177 -3.05 21.69 -2.30
C ALA A 177 -2.30 22.48 -1.21
N LEU A 178 -0.96 22.47 -1.20
CA LEU A 178 -0.15 23.31 -0.32
C LEU A 178 -0.45 24.79 -0.55
N ALA A 179 -0.44 25.24 -1.80
CA ALA A 179 -0.65 26.64 -2.19
C ALA A 179 -2.01 27.18 -1.72
N ARG A 180 -3.08 26.37 -1.69
CA ARG A 180 -4.41 26.75 -1.14
C ARG A 180 -4.36 27.18 0.31
N PHE A 181 -3.38 26.73 1.07
CA PHE A 181 -3.18 27.10 2.47
C PHE A 181 -2.04 28.11 2.67
N GLY A 182 -1.46 28.64 1.57
CA GLY A 182 -0.33 29.56 1.62
C GLY A 182 0.97 28.90 2.03
N LEU A 183 1.13 27.58 1.78
CA LEU A 183 2.30 26.79 2.13
C LEU A 183 3.11 26.44 0.89
N GLY A 184 4.43 26.33 1.07
CA GLY A 184 5.35 25.70 0.13
C GLY A 184 5.96 24.44 0.75
N THR A 185 6.67 23.67 -0.05
CA THR A 185 7.36 22.44 0.43
C THR A 185 8.37 22.75 1.53
N GLN A 186 9.07 23.90 1.45
CA GLN A 186 10.02 24.36 2.47
C GLN A 186 9.39 24.63 3.83
N ASP A 187 8.07 24.91 3.90
CA ASP A 187 7.36 25.12 5.16
C ASP A 187 7.17 23.80 5.91
N LEU A 188 7.04 22.70 5.19
CA LEU A 188 6.89 21.37 5.77
C LEU A 188 8.19 20.82 6.38
N ALA A 189 9.35 21.35 5.99
CA ALA A 189 10.64 20.99 6.59
C ALA A 189 10.87 21.66 7.97
N ARG A 190 9.95 22.53 8.44
CA ARG A 190 10.08 23.27 9.69
C ARG A 190 8.99 22.88 10.67
N SER A 191 9.37 22.34 11.83
CA SER A 191 8.46 21.93 12.90
C SER A 191 8.02 23.04 13.84
N THR A 192 8.49 24.29 13.63
CA THR A 192 8.17 25.48 14.44
C THR A 192 7.96 26.69 13.54
N GLY A 193 7.05 27.58 13.92
CA GLY A 193 6.81 28.85 13.23
C GLY A 193 5.32 29.16 13.01
N ASP A 194 5.08 30.34 12.41
CA ASP A 194 3.71 30.88 12.23
C ASP A 194 2.90 30.12 11.14
N HIS A 195 3.53 29.24 10.39
CA HIS A 195 2.89 28.41 9.36
C HIS A 195 2.13 27.20 9.94
N LEU A 196 2.38 26.79 11.19
CA LEU A 196 1.77 25.59 11.79
C LEU A 196 0.24 25.57 11.75
N PRO A 197 -0.49 26.68 12.00
CA PRO A 197 -1.95 26.67 11.83
C PRO A 197 -2.42 26.43 10.39
N ALA A 198 -1.60 26.79 9.39
CA ALA A 198 -1.88 26.48 8.00
C ALA A 198 -1.65 24.99 7.71
N VAL A 199 -0.59 24.41 8.28
CA VAL A 199 -0.33 22.96 8.22
C VAL A 199 -1.45 22.17 8.88
N ASP A 200 -1.98 22.58 10.03
CA ASP A 200 -3.13 21.92 10.66
C ASP A 200 -4.34 21.89 9.71
N ARG A 201 -4.65 23.01 9.06
CA ARG A 201 -5.75 23.05 8.08
C ARG A 201 -5.50 22.17 6.87
N LEU A 202 -4.26 22.12 6.37
CA LEU A 202 -3.86 21.23 5.28
C LEU A 202 -4.07 19.76 5.66
N VAL A 203 -3.53 19.35 6.83
CA VAL A 203 -3.64 17.96 7.32
C VAL A 203 -5.12 17.57 7.48
N ILE A 204 -5.96 18.46 8.06
CA ILE A 204 -7.40 18.21 8.17
C ILE A 204 -8.05 18.02 6.79
N ALA A 205 -7.69 18.87 5.82
CA ALA A 205 -8.25 18.78 4.47
C ALA A 205 -7.86 17.48 3.77
N GLN A 206 -6.58 17.10 3.82
CA GLN A 206 -6.09 15.84 3.23
C GLN A 206 -6.64 14.61 3.95
N ALA A 207 -6.69 14.64 5.29
CA ALA A 207 -7.28 13.59 6.10
C ALA A 207 -8.76 13.35 5.77
N ARG A 208 -9.53 14.39 5.47
CA ARG A 208 -10.93 14.28 5.01
C ARG A 208 -11.04 13.54 3.69
N LEU A 209 -10.14 13.78 2.72
CA LEU A 209 -10.13 13.05 1.45
C LEU A 209 -9.88 11.57 1.70
N ALA A 210 -8.87 11.24 2.51
CA ALA A 210 -8.59 9.85 2.90
C ALA A 210 -9.77 9.20 3.65
N GLY A 211 -10.42 9.94 4.56
CA GLY A 211 -11.59 9.48 5.30
C GLY A 211 -12.77 9.16 4.39
N THR A 212 -13.07 10.05 3.45
CA THR A 212 -14.14 9.84 2.45
C THR A 212 -13.87 8.59 1.60
N ALA A 213 -12.63 8.40 1.14
CA ALA A 213 -12.24 7.21 0.40
C ALA A 213 -12.37 5.92 1.25
N LEU A 214 -11.95 5.94 2.54
CA LEU A 214 -12.14 4.81 3.45
C LEU A 214 -13.62 4.50 3.73
N ASP A 215 -14.47 5.51 3.79
CA ASP A 215 -15.91 5.32 3.98
C ASP A 215 -16.55 4.66 2.76
N SER A 216 -16.07 5.00 1.55
CA SER A 216 -16.51 4.38 0.31
C SER A 216 -16.06 2.92 0.16
N CYS A 217 -15.09 2.46 0.96
CA CYS A 217 -14.63 1.06 0.95
C CYS A 217 -15.49 0.12 1.80
N GLY A 218 -16.58 0.60 2.41
CA GLY A 218 -17.39 -0.19 3.37
C GLY A 218 -17.90 -1.52 2.81
N ASP A 219 -18.24 -1.57 1.54
CA ASP A 219 -18.76 -2.77 0.87
C ASP A 219 -17.68 -3.70 0.30
N LEU A 220 -16.43 -3.24 0.19
CA LEU A 220 -15.33 -4.02 -0.38
C LEU A 220 -15.16 -5.42 0.26
N PRO A 221 -15.23 -5.60 1.59
CA PRO A 221 -15.15 -6.92 2.20
C PRO A 221 -16.29 -7.86 1.80
N HIS A 222 -17.44 -7.34 1.40
CA HIS A 222 -18.59 -8.15 1.00
C HIS A 222 -18.48 -8.71 -0.42
N LEU A 223 -17.57 -8.20 -1.24
CA LEU A 223 -17.30 -8.67 -2.59
C LEU A 223 -16.46 -9.95 -2.64
N VAL A 224 -15.77 -10.30 -1.56
CA VAL A 224 -14.91 -11.48 -1.50
C VAL A 224 -15.54 -12.65 -0.75
N GLU A 225 -14.98 -13.85 -0.92
CA GLU A 225 -15.40 -15.03 -0.16
C GLU A 225 -15.46 -14.73 1.35
N PRO A 226 -16.46 -15.27 2.08
CA PRO A 226 -16.63 -15.03 3.53
C PRO A 226 -15.39 -15.30 4.37
N GLY A 227 -14.53 -16.24 3.94
CA GLY A 227 -13.26 -16.57 4.60
C GLY A 227 -12.18 -15.50 4.45
N HIS A 228 -12.29 -14.58 3.49
CA HIS A 228 -11.34 -13.51 3.20
C HIS A 228 -11.76 -12.17 3.80
N GLN A 229 -13.06 -11.98 4.06
CA GLN A 229 -13.62 -10.72 4.59
C GLN A 229 -12.89 -10.19 5.82
N PRO A 230 -12.55 -11.02 6.85
CA PRO A 230 -11.87 -10.51 8.05
C PRO A 230 -10.51 -9.86 7.77
N PHE A 231 -9.84 -10.25 6.68
CA PHE A 231 -8.59 -9.63 6.28
C PHE A 231 -8.80 -8.20 5.76
N LEU A 232 -9.77 -8.02 4.84
CA LEU A 232 -10.11 -6.68 4.31
C LEU A 232 -10.72 -5.77 5.38
N ASP A 233 -11.63 -6.30 6.21
CA ASP A 233 -12.16 -5.58 7.37
C ASP A 233 -11.04 -5.05 8.27
N THR A 234 -10.01 -5.89 8.50
CA THR A 234 -8.87 -5.51 9.34
C THR A 234 -8.01 -4.47 8.66
N LEU A 235 -7.75 -4.62 7.37
CA LEU A 235 -6.95 -3.68 6.59
C LEU A 235 -7.58 -2.28 6.64
N ILE A 236 -8.87 -2.17 6.34
CA ILE A 236 -9.62 -0.90 6.40
C ILE A 236 -9.61 -0.33 7.84
N ALA A 237 -9.84 -1.18 8.85
CA ALA A 237 -9.86 -0.72 10.24
C ALA A 237 -8.48 -0.25 10.74
N VAL A 238 -7.38 -0.86 10.28
CA VAL A 238 -6.01 -0.37 10.57
C VAL A 238 -5.78 1.00 9.95
N GLN A 239 -6.23 1.20 8.70
CA GLN A 239 -6.10 2.51 8.05
C GLN A 239 -6.93 3.59 8.77
N ARG A 240 -8.11 3.26 9.27
CA ARG A 240 -8.88 4.19 10.12
C ARG A 240 -8.14 4.58 11.41
N LEU A 241 -7.45 3.63 12.06
CA LEU A 241 -6.62 3.93 13.23
C LEU A 241 -5.43 4.83 12.88
N ARG A 242 -4.81 4.63 11.71
CA ARG A 242 -3.71 5.48 11.23
C ARG A 242 -4.21 6.89 10.92
N LEU A 243 -5.34 7.00 10.23
CA LEU A 243 -5.98 8.28 9.93
C LEU A 243 -6.31 9.05 11.20
N GLN A 244 -6.89 8.41 12.22
CA GLN A 244 -7.16 9.03 13.52
C GLN A 244 -5.88 9.54 14.21
N ASP A 245 -4.74 8.84 14.06
CA ASP A 245 -3.46 9.31 14.59
C ASP A 245 -2.95 10.53 13.84
N VAL A 246 -3.08 10.56 12.51
CA VAL A 246 -2.77 11.71 11.65
C VAL A 246 -3.60 12.93 12.05
N GLU A 247 -4.93 12.79 12.12
CA GLU A 247 -5.85 13.87 12.49
C GLU A 247 -5.54 14.44 13.88
N ARG A 248 -5.25 13.57 14.84
CA ARG A 248 -4.93 13.98 16.22
C ARG A 248 -3.61 14.74 16.32
N LYS A 249 -2.63 14.44 15.47
CA LYS A 249 -1.32 15.08 15.49
C LYS A 249 -1.30 16.42 14.77
N GLY A 250 -2.03 16.56 13.68
CA GLY A 250 -2.02 17.80 12.90
C GLY A 250 -0.60 18.24 12.54
N SER A 251 -0.26 19.50 12.79
CA SER A 251 1.08 20.07 12.53
C SER A 251 2.22 19.40 13.32
N ALA A 252 1.93 18.69 14.41
CA ALA A 252 2.94 17.91 15.14
C ALA A 252 3.52 16.74 14.31
N LEU A 253 2.91 16.39 13.16
CA LEU A 253 3.47 15.47 12.18
C LEU A 253 4.83 15.93 11.65
N LEU A 254 5.08 17.25 11.58
CA LEU A 254 6.36 17.81 11.16
C LEU A 254 7.52 17.54 12.14
N ALA A 255 7.20 17.23 13.40
CA ALA A 255 8.21 16.86 14.39
C ALA A 255 8.29 15.35 14.62
N HIS A 256 7.16 14.66 14.48
CA HIS A 256 7.03 13.25 14.84
C HIS A 256 5.98 12.60 13.94
N GLY A 257 6.39 11.84 12.93
CA GLY A 257 5.50 11.11 12.04
C GLY A 257 4.41 10.29 12.74
N ALA A 258 3.32 9.95 12.07
CA ALA A 258 2.21 9.22 12.66
C ALA A 258 2.49 7.72 12.73
N ARG A 259 2.36 7.15 13.93
CA ARG A 259 2.41 5.69 14.16
C ARG A 259 1.28 5.28 15.09
N PRO A 260 0.36 4.41 14.68
CA PRO A 260 -0.73 3.98 15.53
C PRO A 260 -0.21 3.27 16.77
N LYS A 261 -0.91 3.44 17.90
CA LYS A 261 -0.52 2.76 19.15
C LYS A 261 -0.56 1.26 18.95
N LEU A 262 0.56 0.58 19.19
CA LEU A 262 0.70 -0.87 19.03
C LEU A 262 -0.42 -1.64 19.75
N SER A 263 -0.83 -1.18 20.95
CA SER A 263 -1.91 -1.77 21.73
C SER A 263 -3.29 -1.70 21.04
N ALA A 264 -3.56 -0.67 20.25
CA ALA A 264 -4.79 -0.55 19.47
C ALA A 264 -4.78 -1.54 18.30
N THR A 265 -3.67 -1.61 17.57
CA THR A 265 -3.49 -2.55 16.46
C THR A 265 -3.57 -4.00 16.94
N VAL A 266 -2.92 -4.35 18.05
CA VAL A 266 -2.96 -5.71 18.64
C VAL A 266 -4.39 -6.07 19.08
N ARG A 267 -5.12 -5.15 19.72
CA ARG A 267 -6.54 -5.37 20.09
C ARG A 267 -7.42 -5.61 18.87
N LEU A 268 -7.24 -4.81 17.83
CA LEU A 268 -7.97 -4.97 16.57
C LEU A 268 -7.71 -6.33 15.95
N LEU A 269 -6.44 -6.71 15.78
CA LEU A 269 -6.03 -8.01 15.24
C LEU A 269 -6.61 -9.17 16.07
N GLY A 270 -6.59 -9.08 17.40
CA GLY A 270 -7.16 -10.09 18.29
C GLY A 270 -8.68 -10.27 18.10
N ARG A 271 -9.44 -9.16 18.01
CA ARG A 271 -10.89 -9.20 17.75
C ARG A 271 -11.20 -9.82 16.38
N GLN A 272 -10.49 -9.40 15.34
CA GLN A 272 -10.69 -9.90 13.98
C GLN A 272 -10.29 -11.37 13.84
N TYR A 273 -9.22 -11.80 14.52
CA TYR A 273 -8.87 -13.22 14.59
C TYR A 273 -9.98 -14.08 15.20
N LEU A 274 -10.57 -13.64 16.30
CA LEU A 274 -11.69 -14.36 16.93
C LEU A 274 -12.91 -14.45 15.98
N THR A 275 -13.18 -13.37 15.24
CA THR A 275 -14.26 -13.33 14.23
C THR A 275 -13.93 -14.28 13.08
N ALA A 276 -12.73 -14.25 12.53
CA ALA A 276 -12.29 -15.16 11.47
C ALA A 276 -12.37 -16.64 11.91
N ARG A 277 -11.93 -16.93 13.14
CA ARG A 277 -12.01 -18.29 13.71
C ARG A 277 -13.44 -18.78 13.86
N ARG A 278 -14.37 -17.92 14.31
CA ARG A 278 -15.80 -18.25 14.42
C ARG A 278 -16.43 -18.52 13.04
N ARG A 279 -16.12 -17.69 12.03
CA ARG A 279 -16.60 -17.88 10.65
C ARG A 279 -16.10 -19.20 10.05
N ARG A 280 -14.80 -19.51 10.20
CA ARG A 280 -14.22 -20.78 9.71
C ARG A 280 -14.87 -22.01 10.32
N ARG A 281 -15.24 -21.98 11.62
CA ARG A 281 -15.94 -23.09 12.30
C ARG A 281 -17.39 -23.27 11.85
N ARG A 282 -17.99 -22.27 11.22
CA ARG A 282 -19.38 -22.35 10.70
C ARG A 282 -19.43 -22.80 9.24
N LEU A 283 -18.33 -22.74 8.52
CA LEU A 283 -18.21 -23.07 7.09
C LEU A 283 -17.57 -24.46 6.86
N GLY A 284 -16.98 -25.08 7.87
CA GLY A 284 -16.48 -26.45 7.88
C GLY A 284 -17.27 -27.33 8.81
#